data_1f47dba6317060e25fe55ea51d028713
#
_entry.id   1f47dba6317060e25fe55ea51d028713
#
_cell.length_a   1.000
_cell.length_b   1.000
_cell.length_c   1.000
_cell.angle_alpha   90.00
_cell.angle_beta   90.00
_cell.angle_gamma   90.00
#
_symmetry.space_group_name_H-M   'P 1'
#
loop_
_entity.id
_entity.type
_entity.pdbx_description
1 polymer ?
#
loop_
_entity_poly.entity_id
_entity_poly.type
_entity_poly.pdbx_seq_one_letter_code
_entity_poly.pdbx_strand_id
1 'polypeptide(L)'
;MRKERLYVLCTVCFAILAAGCNSVQQVLKSGRPDHMYQTALKHYQNQKWSKAAMLFEAAAPYYSGTMQEDSIAFMTAFCKFKTRDYEVATSMLDDFRRKFGRSVFLEDAEGILALSYFYLAPGPTRDQTMTTQAIVAVNEYLAHYPNSSRSDEFREMDKILTQRLHDKTYLNAYTYYKIGRYKSAIVALKNALKLYPTSSHREEIMYLIVKSGSKLADNSVQDKQAD
;
A
#
# COMPACT_ATOMS: atom_id res chain seq x y z
N MET A 1 -29.34 -35.02 19.47
CA MET A 1 -29.66 -34.73 18.04
C MET A 1 -29.05 -33.44 17.49
N ARG A 2 -29.14 -32.27 18.17
CA ARG A 2 -28.60 -30.98 17.63
C ARG A 2 -27.07 -30.90 17.72
N LYS A 3 -26.45 -31.41 18.78
CA LYS A 3 -24.98 -31.45 18.97
C LYS A 3 -24.28 -32.42 18.02
N GLU A 4 -24.87 -33.59 17.77
CA GLU A 4 -24.27 -34.56 16.82
C GLU A 4 -24.27 -34.06 15.38
N ARG A 5 -25.34 -33.36 14.96
CA ARG A 5 -25.36 -32.70 13.63
C ARG A 5 -24.31 -31.61 13.51
N LEU A 6 -24.00 -30.89 14.58
CA LEU A 6 -22.94 -29.88 14.60
C LEU A 6 -21.55 -30.52 14.47
N TYR A 7 -21.29 -31.63 15.18
CA TYR A 7 -20.02 -32.36 15.05
C TYR A 7 -19.83 -32.95 13.65
N VAL A 8 -20.87 -33.52 13.05
CA VAL A 8 -20.82 -34.03 11.67
C VAL A 8 -20.58 -32.87 10.68
N LEU A 9 -21.19 -31.71 10.88
CA LEU A 9 -20.95 -30.55 10.01
C LEU A 9 -19.50 -30.03 10.14
N CYS A 10 -18.97 -29.95 11.38
CA CYS A 10 -17.58 -29.54 11.61
C CYS A 10 -16.58 -30.56 11.05
N THR A 11 -16.82 -31.86 11.17
CA THR A 11 -15.92 -32.89 10.60
C THR A 11 -15.94 -32.88 9.07
N VAL A 12 -17.11 -32.68 8.45
CA VAL A 12 -17.23 -32.54 6.99
C VAL A 12 -16.53 -31.27 6.50
N CYS A 13 -16.72 -30.14 7.16
CA CYS A 13 -15.98 -28.91 6.82
C CYS A 13 -14.45 -29.07 6.97
N PHE A 14 -14.00 -29.76 8.02
CA PHE A 14 -12.57 -30.00 8.24
C PHE A 14 -11.98 -30.95 7.17
N ALA A 15 -12.73 -31.98 6.76
CA ALA A 15 -12.32 -32.90 5.69
C ALA A 15 -12.23 -32.20 4.32
N ILE A 16 -13.13 -31.26 4.02
CA ILE A 16 -13.12 -30.48 2.77
C ILE A 16 -11.90 -29.51 2.74
N LEU A 17 -11.54 -28.93 3.88
CA LEU A 17 -10.36 -28.07 4.00
C LEU A 17 -9.05 -28.86 3.81
N ALA A 18 -8.98 -30.09 4.33
CA ALA A 18 -7.79 -30.94 4.20
C ALA A 18 -7.57 -31.45 2.76
N ALA A 19 -8.64 -31.75 2.01
CA ALA A 19 -8.56 -32.22 0.62
C ALA A 19 -8.00 -31.14 -0.35
N GLY A 20 -8.21 -29.86 -0.04
CA GLY A 20 -7.75 -28.76 -0.89
C GLY A 20 -6.24 -28.49 -0.88
N CYS A 21 -5.52 -28.86 0.18
CA CYS A 21 -4.05 -28.70 0.27
C CYS A 21 -3.29 -29.86 -0.42
N ASN A 22 -3.89 -31.03 -0.49
CA ASN A 22 -3.24 -32.23 -1.01
C ASN A 22 -2.98 -32.14 -2.53
N SER A 23 -3.84 -31.44 -3.29
CA SER A 23 -3.72 -31.35 -4.76
C SER A 23 -2.53 -30.50 -5.21
N VAL A 24 -2.26 -29.36 -4.57
CA VAL A 24 -1.11 -28.48 -4.91
C VAL A 24 0.21 -29.17 -4.57
N GLN A 25 0.29 -29.82 -3.40
CA GLN A 25 1.50 -30.55 -3.01
C GLN A 25 1.82 -31.71 -3.93
N GLN A 26 0.81 -32.39 -4.45
CA GLN A 26 1.03 -33.49 -5.43
C GLN A 26 1.62 -32.93 -6.74
N VAL A 27 1.13 -31.79 -7.21
CA VAL A 27 1.66 -31.10 -8.41
C VAL A 27 3.11 -30.68 -8.19
N LEU A 28 3.43 -30.08 -7.03
CA LEU A 28 4.80 -29.68 -6.68
C LEU A 28 5.75 -30.88 -6.61
N LYS A 29 5.31 -31.98 -5.96
CA LYS A 29 6.09 -33.22 -5.87
C LYS A 29 6.31 -33.92 -7.22
N SER A 30 5.46 -33.69 -8.22
CA SER A 30 5.61 -34.27 -9.55
C SER A 30 6.87 -33.80 -10.27
N GLY A 31 7.46 -32.67 -9.87
CA GLY A 31 8.66 -32.10 -10.46
C GLY A 31 8.51 -31.68 -11.93
N ARG A 32 7.28 -31.63 -12.49
CA ARG A 32 7.02 -31.30 -13.89
C ARG A 32 6.64 -29.84 -14.07
N PRO A 33 7.51 -29.00 -14.64
CA PRO A 33 7.29 -27.54 -14.78
C PRO A 33 6.01 -27.20 -15.53
N ASP A 34 5.76 -27.87 -16.66
CA ASP A 34 4.56 -27.62 -17.46
C ASP A 34 3.27 -27.92 -16.70
N HIS A 35 3.26 -28.99 -15.90
CA HIS A 35 2.11 -29.33 -15.08
C HIS A 35 1.88 -28.32 -13.97
N MET A 36 2.96 -27.80 -13.35
CA MET A 36 2.90 -26.71 -12.38
C MET A 36 2.31 -25.44 -13.00
N TYR A 37 2.85 -25.04 -14.15
CA TYR A 37 2.40 -23.85 -14.88
C TYR A 37 0.92 -23.94 -15.28
N GLN A 38 0.51 -25.03 -15.94
CA GLN A 38 -0.89 -25.21 -16.36
C GLN A 38 -1.86 -25.26 -15.17
N THR A 39 -1.44 -25.88 -14.07
CA THR A 39 -2.26 -25.91 -12.84
C THR A 39 -2.31 -24.55 -12.16
N ALA A 40 -1.21 -23.79 -12.18
CA ALA A 40 -1.17 -22.40 -11.71
C ALA A 40 -2.15 -21.52 -12.48
N LEU A 41 -2.18 -21.60 -13.81
CA LEU A 41 -3.14 -20.87 -14.65
C LEU A 41 -4.59 -21.20 -14.29
N LYS A 42 -4.91 -22.50 -14.10
CA LYS A 42 -6.26 -22.91 -13.66
C LYS A 42 -6.64 -22.31 -12.30
N HIS A 43 -5.70 -22.28 -11.35
CA HIS A 43 -5.93 -21.65 -10.05
C HIS A 43 -6.08 -20.13 -10.16
N TYR A 44 -5.27 -19.48 -11.01
CA TYR A 44 -5.34 -18.06 -11.30
C TYR A 44 -6.71 -17.66 -11.88
N GLN A 45 -7.18 -18.37 -12.91
CA GLN A 45 -8.51 -18.16 -13.53
C GLN A 45 -9.65 -18.35 -12.52
N ASN A 46 -9.49 -19.30 -11.59
CA ASN A 46 -10.46 -19.56 -10.51
C ASN A 46 -10.24 -18.66 -9.28
N GLN A 47 -9.43 -17.61 -9.37
CA GLN A 47 -9.12 -16.64 -8.31
C GLN A 47 -8.57 -17.28 -7.01
N LYS A 48 -7.97 -18.47 -7.12
CA LYS A 48 -7.31 -19.16 -6.01
C LYS A 48 -5.86 -18.66 -5.88
N TRP A 49 -5.72 -17.38 -5.58
CA TRP A 49 -4.48 -16.63 -5.70
C TRP A 49 -3.28 -17.23 -4.98
N SER A 50 -3.45 -17.66 -3.72
CA SER A 50 -2.37 -18.28 -2.95
C SER A 50 -1.88 -19.59 -3.59
N LYS A 51 -2.79 -20.41 -4.12
CA LYS A 51 -2.42 -21.66 -4.79
C LYS A 51 -1.73 -21.40 -6.14
N ALA A 52 -2.21 -20.40 -6.87
CA ALA A 52 -1.59 -19.99 -8.12
C ALA A 52 -0.17 -19.46 -7.89
N ALA A 53 0.02 -18.56 -6.91
CA ALA A 53 1.33 -18.02 -6.55
C ALA A 53 2.36 -19.13 -6.24
N MET A 54 2.00 -20.07 -5.36
CA MET A 54 2.89 -21.20 -5.00
C MET A 54 3.35 -22.01 -6.21
N LEU A 55 2.46 -22.25 -7.16
CA LEU A 55 2.78 -23.05 -8.34
C LEU A 55 3.57 -22.24 -9.38
N PHE A 56 3.26 -20.95 -9.56
CA PHE A 56 4.05 -20.06 -10.41
C PHE A 56 5.46 -19.88 -9.85
N GLU A 57 5.63 -19.66 -8.56
CA GLU A 57 6.93 -19.57 -7.90
C GLU A 57 7.77 -20.82 -8.10
N ALA A 58 7.15 -22.00 -7.98
CA ALA A 58 7.83 -23.27 -8.19
C ALA A 58 8.19 -23.53 -9.68
N ALA A 59 7.37 -23.04 -10.61
CA ALA A 59 7.61 -23.17 -12.04
C ALA A 59 8.64 -22.16 -12.57
N ALA A 60 8.69 -20.94 -12.00
CA ALA A 60 9.48 -19.81 -12.51
C ALA A 60 10.94 -20.13 -12.87
N PRO A 61 11.73 -20.88 -12.07
CA PRO A 61 13.11 -21.18 -12.42
C PRO A 61 13.29 -21.93 -13.74
N TYR A 62 12.32 -22.74 -14.11
CA TYR A 62 12.35 -23.54 -15.33
C TYR A 62 11.99 -22.76 -16.60
N TYR A 63 11.39 -21.58 -16.43
CA TYR A 63 10.97 -20.71 -17.53
C TYR A 63 11.88 -19.48 -17.71
N SER A 64 13.00 -19.43 -16.99
CA SER A 64 13.98 -18.35 -17.13
C SER A 64 14.53 -18.31 -18.57
N GLY A 65 14.53 -17.12 -19.17
CA GLY A 65 14.94 -16.90 -20.57
C GLY A 65 13.92 -17.35 -21.62
N THR A 66 12.74 -17.83 -21.23
CA THR A 66 11.66 -18.18 -22.16
C THR A 66 10.68 -17.03 -22.36
N MET A 67 9.81 -17.15 -23.37
CA MET A 67 8.74 -16.17 -23.64
C MET A 67 7.69 -16.08 -22.53
N GLN A 68 7.62 -17.07 -21.65
CA GLN A 68 6.66 -17.11 -20.55
C GLN A 68 7.21 -16.49 -19.25
N GLU A 69 8.48 -16.12 -19.21
CA GLU A 69 9.13 -15.63 -17.99
C GLU A 69 8.45 -14.37 -17.44
N ASP A 70 8.15 -13.39 -18.29
CA ASP A 70 7.50 -12.15 -17.89
C ASP A 70 6.06 -12.38 -17.41
N SER A 71 5.29 -13.24 -18.10
CA SER A 71 3.92 -13.54 -17.69
C SER A 71 3.86 -14.28 -16.36
N ILE A 72 4.78 -15.21 -16.09
CA ILE A 72 4.87 -15.91 -14.80
C ILE A 72 5.24 -14.92 -13.69
N ALA A 73 6.24 -14.06 -13.93
CA ALA A 73 6.67 -13.05 -12.96
C ALA A 73 5.51 -12.07 -12.62
N PHE A 74 4.83 -11.56 -13.65
CA PHE A 74 3.68 -10.67 -13.46
C PHE A 74 2.53 -11.36 -12.71
N MET A 75 2.11 -12.56 -13.15
CA MET A 75 0.99 -13.28 -12.53
C MET A 75 1.30 -13.65 -11.07
N THR A 76 2.56 -13.96 -10.76
CA THR A 76 2.96 -14.23 -9.37
C THR A 76 2.81 -12.98 -8.51
N ALA A 77 3.36 -11.85 -8.96
CA ALA A 77 3.25 -10.57 -8.25
C ALA A 77 1.78 -10.13 -8.10
N PHE A 78 0.97 -10.31 -9.15
CA PHE A 78 -0.48 -10.05 -9.11
C PHE A 78 -1.19 -10.91 -8.05
N CYS A 79 -0.82 -12.20 -7.94
CA CYS A 79 -1.37 -13.07 -6.91
C CYS A 79 -1.01 -12.57 -5.49
N LYS A 80 0.22 -12.08 -5.27
CA LYS A 80 0.64 -11.46 -4.00
C LYS A 80 -0.20 -10.24 -3.69
N PHE A 81 -0.41 -9.35 -4.66
CA PHE A 81 -1.30 -8.22 -4.52
C PHE A 81 -2.72 -8.65 -4.13
N LYS A 82 -3.30 -9.64 -4.82
CA LYS A 82 -4.65 -10.15 -4.53
C LYS A 82 -4.79 -10.82 -3.17
N THR A 83 -3.71 -11.38 -2.64
CA THR A 83 -3.66 -11.92 -1.27
C THR A 83 -3.34 -10.86 -0.20
N ARG A 84 -3.24 -9.58 -0.60
CA ARG A 84 -2.88 -8.43 0.25
C ARG A 84 -1.47 -8.49 0.83
N ASP A 85 -0.61 -9.28 0.24
CA ASP A 85 0.83 -9.33 0.55
C ASP A 85 1.54 -8.21 -0.23
N TYR A 86 1.18 -6.95 0.13
CA TYR A 86 1.59 -5.78 -0.62
C TYR A 86 3.10 -5.52 -0.59
N GLU A 87 3.76 -5.86 0.52
CA GLU A 87 5.22 -5.70 0.64
C GLU A 87 5.96 -6.59 -0.35
N VAL A 88 5.56 -7.87 -0.43
CA VAL A 88 6.13 -8.79 -1.43
C VAL A 88 5.73 -8.38 -2.84
N ALA A 89 4.48 -7.96 -3.05
CA ALA A 89 4.02 -7.50 -4.35
C ALA A 89 4.82 -6.30 -4.85
N THR A 90 5.11 -5.29 -4.01
CA THR A 90 5.93 -4.13 -4.40
C THR A 90 7.34 -4.55 -4.82
N SER A 91 8.00 -5.42 -4.05
CA SER A 91 9.34 -5.92 -4.40
C SER A 91 9.35 -6.64 -5.75
N MET A 92 8.39 -7.56 -5.95
CA MET A 92 8.30 -8.34 -7.19
C MET A 92 7.97 -7.46 -8.41
N LEU A 93 7.11 -6.45 -8.26
CA LEU A 93 6.73 -5.54 -9.34
C LEU A 93 7.85 -4.54 -9.67
N ASP A 94 8.62 -4.10 -8.68
CA ASP A 94 9.83 -3.30 -8.91
C ASP A 94 10.89 -4.11 -9.68
N ASP A 95 11.09 -5.38 -9.34
CA ASP A 95 11.97 -6.28 -10.10
C ASP A 95 11.44 -6.51 -11.51
N PHE A 96 10.12 -6.68 -11.66
CA PHE A 96 9.46 -6.87 -12.95
C PHE A 96 9.73 -5.69 -13.89
N ARG A 97 9.46 -4.45 -13.47
CA ARG A 97 9.64 -3.26 -14.32
C ARG A 97 11.10 -3.05 -14.71
N ARG A 98 12.06 -3.40 -13.83
CA ARG A 98 13.49 -3.33 -14.14
C ARG A 98 13.91 -4.36 -15.19
N LYS A 99 13.38 -5.57 -15.09
CA LYS A 99 13.77 -6.69 -15.95
C LYS A 99 13.02 -6.71 -17.27
N PHE A 100 11.73 -6.39 -17.25
CA PHE A 100 10.79 -6.58 -18.36
C PHE A 100 10.20 -5.25 -18.88
N GLY A 101 11.03 -4.24 -19.06
CA GLY A 101 10.61 -2.88 -19.48
C GLY A 101 9.97 -2.79 -20.89
N ARG A 102 9.82 -3.91 -21.60
CA ARG A 102 9.12 -4.01 -22.90
C ARG A 102 7.98 -5.02 -22.86
N SER A 103 7.63 -5.54 -21.70
CA SER A 103 6.53 -6.49 -21.55
C SER A 103 5.19 -5.81 -21.80
N VAL A 104 4.25 -6.56 -22.36
CA VAL A 104 2.86 -6.15 -22.52
C VAL A 104 2.14 -5.93 -21.18
N PHE A 105 2.70 -6.49 -20.09
CA PHE A 105 2.17 -6.34 -18.74
C PHE A 105 2.74 -5.12 -17.99
N LEU A 106 3.58 -4.30 -18.65
CA LEU A 106 4.31 -3.22 -17.92
C LEU A 106 3.36 -2.19 -17.33
N GLU A 107 2.36 -1.74 -18.08
CA GLU A 107 1.35 -0.78 -17.58
C GLU A 107 0.60 -1.35 -16.37
N ASP A 108 0.14 -2.59 -16.46
CA ASP A 108 -0.57 -3.25 -15.35
C ASP A 108 0.35 -3.43 -14.14
N ALA A 109 1.61 -3.79 -14.36
CA ALA A 109 2.59 -3.97 -13.29
C ALA A 109 2.87 -2.66 -12.55
N GLU A 110 3.10 -1.55 -13.27
CA GLU A 110 3.30 -0.24 -12.66
C GLU A 110 2.03 0.26 -11.94
N GLY A 111 0.86 0.01 -12.51
CA GLY A 111 -0.41 0.33 -11.86
C GLY A 111 -0.63 -0.45 -10.56
N ILE A 112 -0.32 -1.75 -10.54
CA ILE A 112 -0.44 -2.58 -9.35
C ILE A 112 0.64 -2.23 -8.31
N LEU A 113 1.83 -1.83 -8.75
CA LEU A 113 2.88 -1.33 -7.88
C LEU A 113 2.41 -0.08 -7.12
N ALA A 114 1.87 0.91 -7.83
CA ALA A 114 1.33 2.13 -7.23
C ALA A 114 0.18 1.83 -6.26
N LEU A 115 -0.74 0.91 -6.63
CA LEU A 115 -1.80 0.43 -5.74
C LEU A 115 -1.25 -0.25 -4.49
N SER A 116 -0.21 -1.08 -4.63
CA SER A 116 0.39 -1.79 -3.50
C SER A 116 0.98 -0.80 -2.49
N TYR A 117 1.73 0.21 -2.95
CA TYR A 117 2.22 1.29 -2.10
C TYR A 117 1.09 2.12 -1.47
N PHE A 118 0.01 2.39 -2.22
CA PHE A 118 -1.17 3.09 -1.69
C PHE A 118 -1.80 2.33 -0.50
N TYR A 119 -1.91 1.01 -0.59
CA TYR A 119 -2.43 0.18 0.51
C TYR A 119 -1.45 0.04 1.68
N LEU A 120 -0.14 0.14 1.43
CA LEU A 120 0.88 0.18 2.47
C LEU A 120 0.96 1.53 3.17
N ALA A 121 0.53 2.61 2.51
CA ALA A 121 0.60 3.97 3.05
C ALA A 121 -0.31 4.12 4.28
N PRO A 122 0.24 4.45 5.46
CA PRO A 122 -0.52 4.52 6.70
C PRO A 122 -1.31 5.82 6.82
N GLY A 123 -2.16 5.92 7.86
CA GLY A 123 -2.78 7.18 8.23
C GLY A 123 -1.77 8.24 8.71
N PRO A 124 -2.19 9.53 8.80
CA PRO A 124 -1.28 10.66 9.00
C PRO A 124 -0.55 10.69 10.36
N THR A 125 -0.99 9.92 11.34
CA THR A 125 -0.35 9.86 12.66
C THR A 125 0.93 9.01 12.69
N ARG A 126 1.12 8.13 11.69
CA ARG A 126 2.26 7.21 11.58
C ARG A 126 3.38 7.82 10.72
N ASP A 127 4.49 7.09 10.58
CA ASP A 127 5.54 7.42 9.62
C ASP A 127 5.00 7.44 8.19
N GLN A 128 5.44 8.41 7.37
CA GLN A 128 4.92 8.65 6.02
C GLN A 128 5.86 8.21 4.90
N THR A 129 6.86 7.38 5.20
CA THR A 129 7.79 6.87 4.19
C THR A 129 7.05 6.13 3.07
N MET A 130 6.13 5.22 3.43
CA MET A 130 5.32 4.51 2.44
C MET A 130 4.38 5.43 1.66
N THR A 131 3.85 6.49 2.30
CA THR A 131 3.03 7.50 1.59
C THR A 131 3.84 8.23 0.53
N THR A 132 5.09 8.59 0.84
CA THR A 132 5.99 9.24 -0.12
C THR A 132 6.32 8.30 -1.29
N GLN A 133 6.60 7.03 -1.02
CA GLN A 133 6.84 6.02 -2.06
C GLN A 133 5.60 5.81 -2.93
N ALA A 134 4.41 5.80 -2.33
CA ALA A 134 3.15 5.71 -3.06
C ALA A 134 2.95 6.91 -4.01
N ILE A 135 3.23 8.13 -3.55
CA ILE A 135 3.15 9.35 -4.39
C ILE A 135 4.12 9.24 -5.58
N VAL A 136 5.35 8.79 -5.34
CA VAL A 136 6.34 8.60 -6.42
C VAL A 136 5.81 7.59 -7.45
N ALA A 137 5.36 6.41 -7.02
CA ALA A 137 4.87 5.37 -7.93
C ALA A 137 3.61 5.81 -8.70
N VAL A 138 2.69 6.53 -8.05
CA VAL A 138 1.49 7.10 -8.70
C VAL A 138 1.89 8.12 -9.77
N ASN A 139 2.83 9.02 -9.46
CA ASN A 139 3.27 10.04 -10.41
C ASN A 139 4.08 9.45 -11.57
N GLU A 140 4.90 8.42 -11.34
CA GLU A 140 5.57 7.66 -12.40
C GLU A 140 4.54 7.03 -13.35
N TYR A 141 3.51 6.35 -12.81
CA TYR A 141 2.44 5.79 -13.62
C TYR A 141 1.74 6.85 -14.47
N LEU A 142 1.34 7.98 -13.88
CA LEU A 142 0.68 9.07 -14.59
C LEU A 142 1.57 9.72 -15.66
N ALA A 143 2.88 9.75 -15.45
CA ALA A 143 3.84 10.26 -16.43
C ALA A 143 4.03 9.30 -17.61
N HIS A 144 4.07 7.98 -17.35
CA HIS A 144 4.22 6.96 -18.39
C HIS A 144 2.92 6.75 -19.19
N TYR A 145 1.76 6.82 -18.51
CA TYR A 145 0.46 6.48 -19.09
C TYR A 145 -0.59 7.60 -18.89
N PRO A 146 -0.36 8.82 -19.38
CA PRO A 146 -1.23 9.98 -19.11
C PRO A 146 -2.65 9.80 -19.67
N ASN A 147 -2.82 8.96 -20.70
CA ASN A 147 -4.09 8.67 -21.38
C ASN A 147 -4.69 7.30 -21.02
N SER A 148 -4.16 6.63 -20.00
CA SER A 148 -4.74 5.36 -19.53
C SER A 148 -6.16 5.58 -19.01
N SER A 149 -7.02 4.59 -19.21
CA SER A 149 -8.37 4.59 -18.64
C SER A 149 -8.38 4.65 -17.11
N ARG A 150 -7.23 4.39 -16.46
CA ARG A 150 -7.05 4.42 -15.02
C ARG A 150 -6.44 5.73 -14.50
N SER A 151 -6.08 6.67 -15.37
CA SER A 151 -5.38 7.90 -14.98
C SER A 151 -6.17 8.73 -13.96
N ASP A 152 -7.51 8.77 -14.07
CA ASP A 152 -8.34 9.50 -13.10
C ASP A 152 -8.33 8.85 -11.70
N GLU A 153 -8.33 7.51 -11.64
CA GLU A 153 -8.15 6.75 -10.39
C GLU A 153 -6.84 7.14 -9.69
N PHE A 154 -5.73 7.16 -10.44
CA PHE A 154 -4.41 7.50 -9.90
C PHE A 154 -4.27 8.98 -9.52
N ARG A 155 -4.90 9.91 -10.24
CA ARG A 155 -4.98 11.34 -9.84
C ARG A 155 -5.71 11.51 -8.51
N GLU A 156 -6.77 10.74 -8.27
CA GLU A 156 -7.48 10.79 -7.00
C GLU A 156 -6.64 10.18 -5.86
N MET A 157 -5.91 9.10 -6.13
CA MET A 157 -4.95 8.55 -5.16
C MET A 157 -3.86 9.55 -4.78
N ASP A 158 -3.30 10.28 -5.74
CA ASP A 158 -2.31 11.32 -5.47
C ASP A 158 -2.84 12.39 -4.53
N LYS A 159 -4.06 12.86 -4.75
CA LYS A 159 -4.73 13.83 -3.85
C LYS A 159 -4.88 13.28 -2.44
N ILE A 160 -5.33 12.02 -2.30
CA ILE A 160 -5.50 11.36 -0.99
C ILE A 160 -4.16 11.24 -0.27
N LEU A 161 -3.11 10.82 -0.95
CA LEU A 161 -1.78 10.65 -0.38
C LEU A 161 -1.17 11.99 0.01
N THR A 162 -1.28 13.00 -0.86
CA THR A 162 -0.84 14.37 -0.59
C THR A 162 -1.56 14.95 0.62
N GLN A 163 -2.88 14.75 0.74
CA GLN A 163 -3.64 15.18 1.91
C GLN A 163 -3.13 14.52 3.20
N ARG A 164 -2.72 13.25 3.18
CA ARG A 164 -2.11 12.59 4.36
C ARG A 164 -0.83 13.28 4.83
N LEU A 165 0.00 13.78 3.90
CA LEU A 165 1.20 14.55 4.25
C LEU A 165 0.86 15.92 4.85
N HIS A 166 -0.17 16.59 4.31
CA HIS A 166 -0.70 17.84 4.89
C HIS A 166 -1.20 17.61 6.31
N ASP A 167 -2.04 16.59 6.50
CA ASP A 167 -2.57 16.21 7.81
C ASP A 167 -1.46 15.88 8.81
N LYS A 168 -0.44 15.11 8.40
CA LYS A 168 0.72 14.79 9.23
C LYS A 168 1.41 16.05 9.74
N THR A 169 1.69 16.96 8.82
CA THR A 169 2.41 18.19 9.13
C THR A 169 1.59 19.11 10.06
N TYR A 170 0.29 19.22 9.81
CA TYR A 170 -0.65 19.93 10.68
C TYR A 170 -0.71 19.27 12.07
N LEU A 171 -0.92 17.95 12.17
CA LEU A 171 -1.04 17.26 13.46
C LEU A 171 0.22 17.36 14.31
N ASN A 172 1.40 17.31 13.69
CA ASN A 172 2.66 17.54 14.37
C ASN A 172 2.73 18.94 14.97
N ALA A 173 2.37 19.96 14.20
CA ALA A 173 2.35 21.36 14.66
C ALA A 173 1.28 21.58 15.75
N TYR A 174 0.09 21.03 15.56
CA TYR A 174 -1.01 21.11 16.52
C TYR A 174 -0.68 20.46 17.86
N THR A 175 0.14 19.40 17.87
CA THR A 175 0.59 18.76 19.10
C THR A 175 1.35 19.73 20.00
N TYR A 176 2.23 20.58 19.45
CA TYR A 176 2.92 21.61 20.22
C TYR A 176 1.93 22.62 20.86
N TYR A 177 0.89 23.01 20.13
CA TYR A 177 -0.16 23.87 20.66
C TYR A 177 -0.90 23.18 21.82
N LYS A 178 -1.30 21.93 21.67
CA LYS A 178 -2.04 21.16 22.71
C LYS A 178 -1.27 21.02 24.03
N ILE A 179 0.03 20.84 23.95
CA ILE A 179 0.88 20.69 25.14
C ILE A 179 1.39 22.05 25.70
N GLY A 180 0.85 23.17 25.21
CA GLY A 180 1.18 24.50 25.69
C GLY A 180 2.55 25.06 25.26
N ARG A 181 3.24 24.39 24.31
CA ARG A 181 4.53 24.84 23.76
C ARG A 181 4.31 25.89 22.66
N TYR A 182 3.71 27.03 23.00
CA TYR A 182 3.20 28.01 22.03
C TYR A 182 4.27 28.58 21.12
N LYS A 183 5.49 28.84 21.61
CA LYS A 183 6.62 29.29 20.76
C LYS A 183 6.96 28.27 19.68
N SER A 184 7.07 26.98 20.05
CA SER A 184 7.33 25.89 19.10
C SER A 184 6.15 25.66 18.16
N ALA A 185 4.91 25.79 18.68
CA ALA A 185 3.69 25.71 17.86
C ALA A 185 3.69 26.73 16.74
N ILE A 186 3.98 28.01 17.04
CA ILE A 186 4.05 29.09 16.03
C ILE A 186 5.05 28.74 14.92
N VAL A 187 6.25 28.26 15.29
CA VAL A 187 7.27 27.90 14.31
C VAL A 187 6.82 26.72 13.45
N ALA A 188 6.30 25.67 14.07
CA ALA A 188 5.84 24.47 13.35
C ALA A 188 4.64 24.76 12.43
N LEU A 189 3.67 25.58 12.90
CA LEU A 189 2.50 25.98 12.12
C LEU A 189 2.89 26.87 10.92
N LYS A 190 3.83 27.81 11.10
CA LYS A 190 4.38 28.60 9.99
C LYS A 190 5.10 27.73 8.96
N ASN A 191 5.86 26.75 9.41
CA ASN A 191 6.52 25.79 8.53
C ASN A 191 5.49 24.93 7.76
N ALA A 192 4.39 24.53 8.40
CA ALA A 192 3.30 23.80 7.74
C ALA A 192 2.67 24.62 6.60
N LEU A 193 2.40 25.93 6.83
CA LEU A 193 1.90 26.82 5.77
C LEU A 193 2.89 27.02 4.63
N LYS A 194 4.19 27.05 4.95
CA LYS A 194 5.24 27.20 3.93
C LYS A 194 5.35 25.96 3.06
N LEU A 195 5.27 24.76 3.67
CA LEU A 195 5.36 23.49 2.95
C LEU A 195 4.10 23.21 2.11
N TYR A 196 2.93 23.51 2.66
CA TYR A 196 1.64 23.20 2.05
C TYR A 196 0.69 24.40 2.07
N PRO A 197 0.94 25.43 1.23
CA PRO A 197 0.17 26.68 1.25
C PRO A 197 -1.30 26.50 0.86
N THR A 198 -1.63 25.42 0.15
CA THR A 198 -2.99 25.05 -0.29
C THR A 198 -3.66 24.00 0.60
N SER A 199 -3.08 23.70 1.77
CA SER A 199 -3.65 22.72 2.70
C SER A 199 -5.08 23.10 3.11
N SER A 200 -5.94 22.10 3.27
CA SER A 200 -7.28 22.25 3.85
C SER A 200 -7.27 22.79 5.29
N HIS A 201 -6.14 22.64 6.00
CA HIS A 201 -5.94 23.16 7.36
C HIS A 201 -5.46 24.62 7.40
N ARG A 202 -5.31 25.30 6.24
CA ARG A 202 -4.70 26.63 6.15
C ARG A 202 -5.31 27.64 7.13
N GLU A 203 -6.64 27.76 7.15
CA GLU A 203 -7.34 28.74 7.99
C GLU A 203 -7.16 28.43 9.47
N GLU A 204 -7.29 27.16 9.84
CA GLU A 204 -7.09 26.71 11.22
C GLU A 204 -5.65 26.93 11.67
N ILE A 205 -4.67 26.67 10.83
CA ILE A 205 -3.26 26.93 11.11
C ILE A 205 -3.04 28.43 11.38
N MET A 206 -3.59 29.33 10.55
CA MET A 206 -3.47 30.78 10.76
C MET A 206 -4.11 31.22 12.07
N TYR A 207 -5.29 30.70 12.38
CA TYR A 207 -5.95 30.93 13.65
C TYR A 207 -5.11 30.49 14.84
N LEU A 208 -4.55 29.28 14.78
CA LEU A 208 -3.71 28.73 15.84
C LEU A 208 -2.40 29.50 16.04
N ILE A 209 -1.83 30.08 14.98
CA ILE A 209 -0.66 30.96 15.09
C ILE A 209 -0.99 32.17 15.92
N VAL A 210 -2.09 32.86 15.61
CA VAL A 210 -2.54 34.05 16.36
C VAL A 210 -2.87 33.70 17.81
N LYS A 211 -3.62 32.61 18.01
CA LYS A 211 -4.00 32.17 19.35
C LYS A 211 -2.79 31.73 20.20
N SER A 212 -1.80 31.10 19.57
CA SER A 212 -0.54 30.76 20.25
C SER A 212 0.25 32.01 20.65
N GLY A 213 0.25 33.03 19.80
CA GLY A 213 0.88 34.32 20.10
C GLY A 213 0.23 35.03 21.30
N SER A 214 -1.10 35.07 21.36
CA SER A 214 -1.84 35.63 22.51
C SER A 214 -1.50 34.87 23.80
N LYS A 215 -1.55 33.51 23.77
CA LYS A 215 -1.21 32.68 24.93
C LYS A 215 0.24 32.86 25.41
N LEU A 216 1.17 33.06 24.48
CA LEU A 216 2.57 33.34 24.81
C LEU A 216 2.75 34.69 25.48
N ALA A 217 2.02 35.71 25.02
CA ALA A 217 2.01 37.06 25.63
C ALA A 217 1.42 37.02 27.05
N ASP A 218 0.26 36.36 27.22
CA ASP A 218 -0.39 36.24 28.53
C ASP A 218 0.54 35.57 29.56
N ASN A 219 1.22 34.47 29.20
CA ASN A 219 2.16 33.81 30.08
C ASN A 219 3.37 34.68 30.44
N SER A 220 3.88 35.46 29.48
CA SER A 220 5.02 36.38 29.72
C SER A 220 4.67 37.57 30.64
N VAL A 221 3.41 37.99 30.70
CA VAL A 221 2.94 39.01 31.62
C VAL A 221 2.79 38.42 33.03
N GLN A 222 2.27 37.22 33.17
CA GLN A 222 2.13 36.53 34.46
C GLN A 222 3.48 36.27 35.11
N ASP A 223 4.48 35.81 34.35
CA ASP A 223 5.84 35.57 34.86
C ASP A 223 6.49 36.85 35.40
N LYS A 224 6.24 38.03 34.75
CA LYS A 224 6.75 39.34 35.21
C LYS A 224 6.01 39.96 36.41
N GLN A 225 4.81 39.42 36.74
CA GLN A 225 4.06 39.85 37.92
C GLN A 225 4.36 39.00 39.15
N ALA A 226 5.01 37.84 38.96
CA ALA A 226 5.39 36.91 40.02
C ALA A 226 6.80 37.18 40.59
N ASP A 227 7.62 37.96 39.90
CA ASP A 227 8.94 38.45 40.35
C ASP A 227 8.79 39.84 41.00
#